data_5bf46a90be17f94b63861b1f87fa1472
#
_entry.id   5bf46a90be17f94b63861b1f87fa1472
#
_cell.length_a   1.000
_cell.length_b   1.000
_cell.length_c   1.000
_cell.angle_alpha   90.00
_cell.angle_beta   90.00
_cell.angle_gamma   90.00
#
_symmetry.space_group_name_H-M   'P 1'
#
loop_
_entity.id
_entity.type
_entity.pdbx_description
1 polymer ?
#
loop_
_entity_poly.entity_id
_entity_poly.type
_entity_poly.pdbx_seq_one_letter_code
_entity_poly.pdbx_strand_id
1 'polypeptide(L)'
;MKKTNIILSFVICILSYGCTDLSETVYTGVAMNDFFKNEKELVANAGRAYTKLQGYNSEQSLWTLLLQASDECAVPACGGSWYSNGRYEEIQTNKIPPANKLLTRGWNWIFNGIAACNEIIYETELSPIQFEGKEKIIAEMKILRAFYYYQAISCWGNVPFTTDYMETGYPEQKSREYIFNYLEKEINDNIEFLDREPSDTNYGRATQAAAYCILAKMYLNAEAWFGTPMYDKAEKACKDIMDIGAYSIEDSYSTNFDIKNEDSKENIFVILYDRVYTSGDSCLLYTSPSPRDTR
;
A
#
# COMPACT_ATOMS: atom_id res chain seq x y z
N MET A 1 -66.04 10.70 40.42
CA MET A 1 -65.03 11.30 39.46
C MET A 1 -63.62 11.43 40.04
N LYS A 2 -63.36 11.87 41.28
CA LYS A 2 -61.99 12.00 41.79
C LYS A 2 -61.22 10.66 41.95
N LYS A 3 -61.88 9.58 42.38
CA LYS A 3 -61.23 8.26 42.56
C LYS A 3 -60.83 7.57 41.22
N THR A 4 -61.64 7.74 40.19
CA THR A 4 -61.37 7.17 38.85
C THR A 4 -60.18 7.80 38.20
N ASN A 5 -59.98 9.11 38.36
CA ASN A 5 -58.80 9.82 37.81
C ASN A 5 -57.47 9.44 38.50
N ILE A 6 -57.50 9.13 39.80
CA ILE A 6 -56.34 8.67 40.56
C ILE A 6 -55.92 7.27 40.11
N ILE A 7 -56.88 6.36 39.89
CA ILE A 7 -56.57 5.01 39.37
C ILE A 7 -56.01 5.07 37.94
N LEU A 8 -56.59 5.92 37.08
CA LEU A 8 -56.09 6.09 35.70
C LEU A 8 -54.74 6.67 35.70
N SER A 9 -54.40 7.64 36.60
CA SER A 9 -53.06 8.20 36.70
C SER A 9 -52.00 7.17 37.17
N PHE A 10 -52.42 6.26 38.11
CA PHE A 10 -51.54 5.20 38.60
C PHE A 10 -51.27 4.12 37.56
N VAL A 11 -52.25 3.78 36.72
CA VAL A 11 -52.11 2.84 35.60
C VAL A 11 -51.19 3.42 34.52
N ILE A 12 -51.25 4.71 34.22
CA ILE A 12 -50.37 5.39 33.27
C ILE A 12 -48.93 5.40 33.78
N CYS A 13 -48.67 5.62 35.06
CA CYS A 13 -47.32 5.55 35.65
C CYS A 13 -46.73 4.15 35.63
N ILE A 14 -47.52 3.08 35.75
CA ILE A 14 -47.04 1.69 35.67
C ILE A 14 -46.63 1.32 34.20
N LEU A 15 -47.35 1.85 33.22
CA LEU A 15 -47.07 1.63 31.81
C LEU A 15 -45.79 2.36 31.32
N SER A 16 -45.27 3.33 32.09
CA SER A 16 -44.05 4.06 31.79
C SER A 16 -42.76 3.34 32.26
N TYR A 17 -42.86 2.28 33.05
CA TYR A 17 -41.75 1.40 33.43
C TYR A 17 -41.54 0.28 32.41
N GLY A 18 -41.54 0.61 31.13
CA GLY A 18 -40.97 -0.28 30.13
C GLY A 18 -39.46 -0.27 30.30
N CYS A 19 -38.89 -1.37 30.76
CA CYS A 19 -37.45 -1.61 30.61
C CYS A 19 -37.13 -1.58 29.10
N THR A 20 -36.76 -0.43 28.60
CA THR A 20 -36.05 -0.37 27.32
C THR A 20 -34.65 -0.80 27.62
N ASP A 21 -34.31 -2.06 27.38
CA ASP A 21 -32.98 -2.51 27.25
C ASP A 21 -32.43 -1.81 25.97
N LEU A 22 -31.60 -0.78 26.19
CA LEU A 22 -30.93 -0.02 25.14
C LEU A 22 -29.65 -0.71 24.71
N SER A 23 -29.39 -1.94 25.11
CA SER A 23 -28.27 -2.72 24.58
C SER A 23 -28.56 -3.03 23.11
N GLU A 24 -27.88 -2.33 22.24
CA GLU A 24 -27.94 -2.52 20.80
C GLU A 24 -27.11 -3.76 20.44
N THR A 25 -27.80 -4.87 20.13
CA THR A 25 -27.15 -6.00 19.50
C THR A 25 -26.93 -5.67 18.01
N VAL A 26 -25.70 -5.35 17.66
CA VAL A 26 -25.31 -5.09 16.27
C VAL A 26 -25.35 -6.41 15.51
N TYR A 27 -26.44 -6.66 14.77
CA TYR A 27 -26.63 -7.88 13.97
C TYR A 27 -25.90 -7.82 12.62
N THR A 28 -25.45 -6.65 12.18
CA THR A 28 -24.87 -6.43 10.84
C THR A 28 -23.44 -5.89 10.84
N GLY A 29 -22.82 -5.74 12.00
CA GLY A 29 -21.43 -5.32 12.15
C GLY A 29 -20.81 -5.90 13.41
N VAL A 30 -19.54 -6.24 13.35
CA VAL A 30 -18.75 -6.63 14.51
C VAL A 30 -18.30 -5.37 15.21
N ALA A 31 -18.57 -5.22 16.53
CA ALA A 31 -18.03 -4.10 17.29
C ALA A 31 -16.51 -4.13 17.21
N MET A 32 -15.88 -2.97 17.08
CA MET A 32 -14.43 -2.85 16.84
C MET A 32 -13.58 -3.57 17.89
N ASN A 33 -14.08 -3.62 19.14
CA ASN A 33 -13.41 -4.34 20.23
C ASN A 33 -13.50 -5.87 20.11
N ASP A 34 -14.40 -6.40 19.29
CA ASP A 34 -14.60 -7.83 19.06
C ASP A 34 -14.06 -8.30 17.71
N PHE A 35 -13.47 -7.38 16.93
CA PHE A 35 -13.03 -7.66 15.57
C PHE A 35 -11.84 -8.62 15.54
N PHE A 36 -10.87 -8.43 16.45
CA PHE A 36 -9.71 -9.32 16.56
C PHE A 36 -9.73 -10.03 17.91
N LYS A 37 -9.58 -11.36 17.87
CA LYS A 37 -9.60 -12.21 19.07
C LYS A 37 -8.23 -12.66 19.51
N ASN A 38 -7.25 -12.58 18.62
CA ASN A 38 -5.90 -13.08 18.87
C ASN A 38 -4.89 -12.43 17.90
N GLU A 39 -3.60 -12.63 18.19
CA GLU A 39 -2.47 -12.18 17.38
C GLU A 39 -2.58 -12.59 15.90
N LYS A 40 -2.98 -13.86 15.64
CA LYS A 40 -3.04 -14.39 14.27
C LYS A 40 -4.01 -13.59 13.39
N GLU A 41 -5.10 -13.12 13.97
CA GLU A 41 -6.08 -12.31 13.24
C GLU A 41 -5.54 -10.92 12.93
N LEU A 42 -4.77 -10.30 13.84
CA LEU A 42 -4.09 -9.03 13.58
C LEU A 42 -3.01 -9.17 12.50
N VAL A 43 -2.21 -10.23 12.56
CA VAL A 43 -1.22 -10.54 11.52
C VAL A 43 -1.89 -10.77 10.16
N ALA A 44 -2.99 -11.52 10.13
CA ALA A 44 -3.76 -11.75 8.91
C ALA A 44 -4.37 -10.45 8.36
N ASN A 45 -4.82 -9.55 9.23
CA ASN A 45 -5.32 -8.23 8.83
C ASN A 45 -4.22 -7.40 8.14
N ALA A 46 -3.00 -7.41 8.66
CA ALA A 46 -1.87 -6.75 8.02
C ALA A 46 -1.63 -7.25 6.58
N GLY A 47 -1.91 -8.53 6.29
CA GLY A 47 -1.85 -9.11 4.95
C GLY A 47 -2.71 -8.37 3.91
N ARG A 48 -3.80 -7.70 4.32
CA ARG A 48 -4.65 -6.90 3.42
C ARG A 48 -3.88 -5.78 2.72
N ALA A 49 -2.95 -5.12 3.40
CA ALA A 49 -2.13 -4.07 2.80
C ALA A 49 -1.15 -4.64 1.77
N TYR A 50 -0.57 -5.80 2.04
CA TYR A 50 0.33 -6.49 1.11
C TYR A 50 -0.40 -6.97 -0.15
N THR A 51 -1.64 -7.45 -0.03
CA THR A 51 -2.44 -7.83 -1.22
C THR A 51 -2.75 -6.65 -2.14
N LYS A 52 -2.80 -5.41 -1.61
CA LYS A 52 -2.96 -4.21 -2.45
C LYS A 52 -1.77 -3.95 -3.35
N LEU A 53 -0.57 -4.39 -2.97
CA LEU A 53 0.64 -4.25 -3.79
C LEU A 53 0.52 -4.99 -5.13
N GLN A 54 -0.20 -6.12 -5.18
CA GLN A 54 -0.37 -6.93 -6.39
C GLN A 54 -1.00 -6.15 -7.56
N GLY A 55 -1.78 -5.12 -7.27
CA GLY A 55 -2.31 -4.23 -8.30
C GLY A 55 -1.25 -3.36 -9.02
N TYR A 56 0.00 -3.35 -8.53
CA TYR A 56 1.08 -2.60 -9.16
C TYR A 56 1.41 -3.09 -10.57
N ASN A 57 1.46 -4.40 -10.76
CA ASN A 57 1.82 -5.05 -12.01
C ASN A 57 0.60 -5.66 -12.71
N SER A 58 -0.38 -4.85 -13.05
CA SER A 58 -1.51 -5.24 -13.87
C SER A 58 -1.48 -4.54 -15.23
N GLU A 59 -2.23 -5.03 -16.21
CA GLU A 59 -2.22 -4.52 -17.60
C GLU A 59 -2.43 -2.99 -17.73
N GLN A 60 -3.08 -2.36 -16.77
CA GLN A 60 -3.37 -0.92 -16.81
C GLN A 60 -3.08 -0.28 -15.46
N SER A 61 -1.92 -0.61 -14.90
CA SER A 61 -1.46 -0.22 -13.57
C SER A 61 -0.52 0.98 -13.61
N LEU A 62 -0.03 1.35 -12.43
CA LEU A 62 1.03 2.35 -12.29
C LEU A 62 2.31 1.89 -13.00
N TRP A 63 2.66 0.61 -12.94
CA TRP A 63 3.83 0.06 -13.68
C TRP A 63 3.71 0.32 -15.18
N THR A 64 2.56 0.04 -15.78
CA THR A 64 2.33 0.30 -17.20
C THR A 64 2.42 1.79 -17.53
N LEU A 65 1.88 2.66 -16.66
CA LEU A 65 2.00 4.11 -16.82
C LEU A 65 3.46 4.56 -16.85
N LEU A 66 4.26 4.12 -15.88
CA LEU A 66 5.68 4.48 -15.77
C LEU A 66 6.49 3.96 -16.95
N LEU A 67 6.24 2.70 -17.34
CA LEU A 67 6.93 2.06 -18.46
C LEU A 67 6.64 2.77 -19.78
N GLN A 68 5.38 3.18 -20.02
CA GLN A 68 4.98 3.92 -21.22
C GLN A 68 5.47 5.38 -21.21
N ALA A 69 5.70 5.97 -20.05
CA ALA A 69 6.25 7.31 -19.91
C ALA A 69 7.78 7.35 -20.06
N SER A 70 8.44 6.18 -20.09
CA SER A 70 9.88 6.04 -20.31
C SER A 70 10.19 5.73 -21.77
N ASP A 71 11.49 5.73 -22.12
CA ASP A 71 11.97 5.31 -23.44
C ASP A 71 12.15 3.79 -23.57
N GLU A 72 11.84 3.02 -22.51
CA GLU A 72 12.06 1.57 -22.48
C GLU A 72 11.03 0.78 -23.28
N CYS A 73 9.79 1.28 -23.38
CA CYS A 73 8.68 0.54 -23.96
C CYS A 73 7.73 1.43 -24.74
N ALA A 74 7.23 0.89 -25.84
CA ALA A 74 6.17 1.46 -26.63
C ALA A 74 5.07 0.43 -26.87
N VAL A 75 3.81 0.82 -26.74
CA VAL A 75 2.67 -0.02 -27.13
C VAL A 75 2.09 0.49 -28.45
N PRO A 76 2.51 -0.11 -29.59
CA PRO A 76 2.00 0.30 -30.90
C PRO A 76 0.57 -0.17 -31.09
N ALA A 77 -0.25 0.67 -31.75
CA ALA A 77 -1.56 0.25 -32.20
C ALA A 77 -1.41 -0.68 -33.42
N CYS A 78 -1.74 -1.97 -33.25
CA CYS A 78 -1.67 -2.97 -34.31
C CYS A 78 -3.07 -3.24 -34.85
N GLY A 79 -3.46 -2.60 -35.95
CA GLY A 79 -4.70 -2.84 -36.72
C GLY A 79 -5.96 -2.59 -35.88
N GLY A 80 -6.22 -2.41 -34.85
CA GLY A 80 -7.36 -2.28 -33.91
C GLY A 80 -7.07 -2.94 -32.56
N SER A 81 -6.09 -3.83 -32.51
CA SER A 81 -5.55 -4.38 -31.27
C SER A 81 -4.61 -3.36 -30.62
N TRP A 82 -4.63 -3.29 -29.29
CA TRP A 82 -3.78 -2.40 -28.49
C TRP A 82 -4.00 -0.90 -28.69
N TYR A 83 -4.95 -0.50 -29.54
CA TYR A 83 -5.29 0.92 -29.68
C TYR A 83 -5.83 1.51 -28.38
N SER A 84 -6.67 0.75 -27.67
CA SER A 84 -7.17 1.10 -26.32
C SER A 84 -7.66 2.56 -26.20
N ASN A 85 -8.32 3.06 -27.25
CA ASN A 85 -8.75 4.48 -27.39
C ASN A 85 -7.59 5.50 -27.29
N GLY A 86 -6.40 5.14 -27.78
CA GLY A 86 -5.24 6.04 -27.84
C GLY A 86 -4.52 6.29 -26.51
N ARG A 87 -4.94 5.64 -25.42
CA ARG A 87 -4.41 5.94 -24.06
C ARG A 87 -2.90 5.74 -23.92
N TYR A 88 -2.32 4.80 -24.62
CA TYR A 88 -0.88 4.55 -24.61
C TYR A 88 -0.13 5.59 -25.45
N GLU A 89 -0.68 5.96 -26.61
CA GLU A 89 -0.15 6.99 -27.48
C GLU A 89 -0.15 8.37 -26.78
N GLU A 90 -1.20 8.70 -26.02
CA GLU A 90 -1.28 9.91 -25.21
C GLU A 90 -0.10 10.03 -24.23
N ILE A 91 0.29 8.92 -23.60
CA ILE A 91 1.41 8.90 -22.64
C ILE A 91 2.74 9.04 -23.39
N GLN A 92 2.96 8.22 -24.41
CA GLN A 92 4.19 8.26 -25.19
C GLN A 92 4.48 9.60 -25.87
N THR A 93 3.43 10.28 -26.32
CA THR A 93 3.56 11.59 -26.95
C THR A 93 3.56 12.75 -25.96
N ASN A 94 3.50 12.48 -24.66
CA ASN A 94 3.39 13.45 -23.58
C ASN A 94 2.17 14.41 -23.73
N LYS A 95 1.08 13.91 -24.33
CA LYS A 95 -0.19 14.62 -24.49
C LYS A 95 -1.28 13.97 -23.64
N ILE A 96 -1.04 13.87 -22.36
CA ILE A 96 -1.84 13.07 -21.42
C ILE A 96 -3.02 13.90 -20.90
N PRO A 97 -4.27 13.60 -21.30
CA PRO A 97 -5.42 14.27 -20.71
C PRO A 97 -5.66 13.77 -19.28
N PRO A 98 -6.22 14.60 -18.39
CA PRO A 98 -6.53 14.19 -17.01
C PRO A 98 -7.46 12.96 -16.92
N ALA A 99 -8.26 12.71 -17.95
CA ALA A 99 -9.17 11.57 -18.03
C ALA A 99 -8.51 10.27 -18.50
N ASN A 100 -7.20 10.25 -18.75
CA ASN A 100 -6.49 9.03 -19.15
C ASN A 100 -6.63 7.95 -18.05
N LYS A 101 -7.08 6.76 -18.47
CA LYS A 101 -7.41 5.68 -17.52
C LYS A 101 -6.19 5.14 -16.76
N LEU A 102 -4.99 5.23 -17.34
CA LEU A 102 -3.77 4.80 -16.64
C LEU A 102 -3.44 5.73 -15.47
N LEU A 103 -3.63 7.05 -15.63
CA LEU A 103 -3.51 8.01 -14.53
C LEU A 103 -4.52 7.69 -13.41
N THR A 104 -5.80 7.51 -13.77
CA THR A 104 -6.85 7.22 -12.78
C THR A 104 -6.60 5.92 -12.04
N ARG A 105 -6.14 4.87 -12.72
CA ARG A 105 -5.86 3.58 -12.09
C ARG A 105 -4.63 3.63 -11.19
N GLY A 106 -3.54 4.28 -11.65
CA GLY A 106 -2.36 4.49 -10.81
C GLY A 106 -2.69 5.28 -9.54
N TRP A 107 -3.46 6.36 -9.68
CA TRP A 107 -3.96 7.14 -8.55
C TRP A 107 -4.78 6.30 -7.57
N ASN A 108 -5.78 5.59 -8.07
CA ASN A 108 -6.65 4.76 -7.24
C ASN A 108 -5.86 3.65 -6.53
N TRP A 109 -4.90 3.02 -7.21
CA TRP A 109 -4.04 2.01 -6.59
C TRP A 109 -3.27 2.58 -5.40
N ILE A 110 -2.64 3.75 -5.57
CA ILE A 110 -1.88 4.43 -4.52
C ILE A 110 -2.77 4.77 -3.32
N PHE A 111 -3.87 5.49 -3.55
CA PHE A 111 -4.71 5.98 -2.46
C PHE A 111 -5.51 4.87 -1.77
N ASN A 112 -5.87 3.79 -2.48
CA ASN A 112 -6.43 2.59 -1.85
C ASN A 112 -5.39 1.87 -0.97
N GLY A 113 -4.12 1.88 -1.37
CA GLY A 113 -3.02 1.36 -0.55
C GLY A 113 -2.79 2.18 0.72
N ILE A 114 -2.77 3.52 0.60
CA ILE A 114 -2.67 4.44 1.73
C ILE A 114 -3.83 4.25 2.70
N ALA A 115 -5.06 4.20 2.19
CA ALA A 115 -6.25 4.01 3.02
C ALA A 115 -6.21 2.68 3.78
N ALA A 116 -5.82 1.59 3.12
CA ALA A 116 -5.66 0.29 3.76
C ALA A 116 -4.60 0.31 4.87
N CYS A 117 -3.46 0.98 4.65
CA CYS A 117 -2.44 1.12 5.68
C CYS A 117 -2.95 1.94 6.88
N ASN A 118 -3.62 3.07 6.64
CA ASN A 118 -4.20 3.90 7.71
C ASN A 118 -5.23 3.13 8.53
N GLU A 119 -6.12 2.38 7.86
CA GLU A 119 -7.12 1.52 8.51
C GLU A 119 -6.46 0.48 9.41
N ILE A 120 -5.49 -0.28 8.90
CA ILE A 120 -4.83 -1.34 9.65
C ILE A 120 -4.02 -0.79 10.82
N ILE A 121 -3.34 0.35 10.67
CA ILE A 121 -2.65 1.04 11.77
C ILE A 121 -3.65 1.37 12.87
N TYR A 122 -4.74 2.04 12.51
CA TYR A 122 -5.80 2.44 13.45
C TYR A 122 -6.39 1.24 14.18
N GLU A 123 -6.79 0.19 13.46
CA GLU A 123 -7.35 -1.04 14.03
C GLU A 123 -6.34 -1.76 14.96
N THR A 124 -5.07 -1.80 14.56
CA THR A 124 -4.02 -2.44 15.35
C THR A 124 -3.73 -1.66 16.63
N GLU A 125 -3.67 -0.32 16.58
CA GLU A 125 -3.45 0.54 17.73
C GLU A 125 -4.60 0.42 18.74
N LEU A 126 -5.85 0.41 18.27
CA LEU A 126 -7.04 0.29 19.12
C LEU A 126 -7.23 -1.11 19.71
N SER A 127 -6.66 -2.14 19.10
CA SER A 127 -6.81 -3.52 19.59
C SER A 127 -6.24 -3.66 21.01
N PRO A 128 -7.02 -4.22 21.96
CA PRO A 128 -6.55 -4.49 23.31
C PRO A 128 -5.53 -5.63 23.38
N ILE A 129 -5.34 -6.38 22.28
CA ILE A 129 -4.43 -7.50 22.20
C ILE A 129 -3.00 -6.98 22.22
N GLN A 130 -2.21 -7.47 23.18
CA GLN A 130 -0.79 -7.15 23.30
C GLN A 130 0.04 -8.40 22.99
N PHE A 131 1.05 -8.24 22.12
CA PHE A 131 2.02 -9.28 21.78
C PHE A 131 3.31 -8.62 21.26
N GLU A 132 4.39 -9.35 21.27
CA GLU A 132 5.72 -8.82 20.93
C GLU A 132 5.81 -8.24 19.50
N GLY A 133 5.02 -8.76 18.55
CA GLY A 133 5.02 -8.33 17.14
C GLY A 133 4.11 -7.15 16.82
N LYS A 134 3.39 -6.57 17.79
CA LYS A 134 2.41 -5.49 17.52
C LYS A 134 3.05 -4.25 16.91
N GLU A 135 4.13 -3.78 17.52
CA GLU A 135 4.88 -2.60 17.05
C GLU A 135 5.48 -2.82 15.66
N LYS A 136 5.94 -4.03 15.39
CA LYS A 136 6.44 -4.43 14.07
C LYS A 136 5.36 -4.33 13.00
N ILE A 137 4.14 -4.81 13.25
CA ILE A 137 3.03 -4.69 12.29
C ILE A 137 2.74 -3.21 12.00
N ILE A 138 2.67 -2.37 13.03
CA ILE A 138 2.44 -0.93 12.86
C ILE A 138 3.57 -0.30 12.02
N ALA A 139 4.83 -0.64 12.31
CA ALA A 139 5.98 -0.17 11.56
C ALA A 139 5.91 -0.60 10.09
N GLU A 140 5.63 -1.86 9.80
CA GLU A 140 5.46 -2.36 8.42
C GLU A 140 4.38 -1.59 7.66
N MET A 141 3.23 -1.33 8.29
CA MET A 141 2.15 -0.57 7.65
C MET A 141 2.54 0.88 7.38
N LYS A 142 3.32 1.51 8.27
CA LYS A 142 3.86 2.86 8.05
C LYS A 142 4.87 2.87 6.89
N ILE A 143 5.72 1.85 6.76
CA ILE A 143 6.66 1.75 5.63
C ILE A 143 5.92 1.50 4.32
N LEU A 144 4.88 0.66 4.30
CA LEU A 144 4.05 0.49 3.11
C LEU A 144 3.31 1.79 2.74
N ARG A 145 2.77 2.51 3.71
CA ARG A 145 2.17 3.84 3.51
C ARG A 145 3.18 4.82 2.91
N ALA A 146 4.40 4.82 3.44
CA ALA A 146 5.49 5.64 2.91
C ALA A 146 5.84 5.26 1.48
N PHE A 147 5.86 3.98 1.13
CA PHE A 147 6.04 3.52 -0.24
C PHE A 147 4.96 4.05 -1.19
N TYR A 148 3.67 3.98 -0.80
CA TYR A 148 2.58 4.51 -1.62
C TYR A 148 2.66 6.03 -1.77
N TYR A 149 2.93 6.77 -0.69
CA TYR A 149 3.12 8.22 -0.77
C TYR A 149 4.36 8.62 -1.58
N TYR A 150 5.46 7.85 -1.48
CA TYR A 150 6.62 8.04 -2.36
C TYR A 150 6.21 7.95 -3.83
N GLN A 151 5.42 6.95 -4.22
CA GLN A 151 4.89 6.82 -5.58
C GLN A 151 3.98 8.02 -5.94
N ALA A 152 3.13 8.45 -5.01
CA ALA A 152 2.24 9.60 -5.23
C ALA A 152 3.02 10.89 -5.51
N ILE A 153 3.99 11.25 -4.65
CA ILE A 153 4.78 12.47 -4.83
C ILE A 153 5.74 12.38 -6.01
N SER A 154 6.20 11.18 -6.36
CA SER A 154 7.03 10.97 -7.55
C SER A 154 6.26 11.27 -8.83
N CYS A 155 5.03 10.76 -8.95
CA CYS A 155 4.23 10.86 -10.18
C CYS A 155 3.42 12.17 -10.29
N TRP A 156 2.87 12.66 -9.18
CA TRP A 156 1.92 13.80 -9.19
C TRP A 156 2.40 15.04 -8.44
N GLY A 157 3.48 14.94 -7.69
CA GLY A 157 4.03 16.09 -6.94
C GLY A 157 3.24 16.40 -5.69
N ASN A 158 2.44 17.46 -5.73
CA ASN A 158 1.58 17.85 -4.62
C ASN A 158 0.30 17.01 -4.64
N VAL A 159 0.00 16.33 -3.54
CA VAL A 159 -1.13 15.39 -3.45
C VAL A 159 -1.89 15.56 -2.14
N PRO A 160 -3.17 15.09 -2.05
CA PRO A 160 -3.86 14.99 -0.78
C PRO A 160 -3.07 14.14 0.21
N PHE A 161 -3.02 14.58 1.47
CA PHE A 161 -2.22 13.90 2.48
C PHE A 161 -3.00 13.73 3.78
N THR A 162 -3.14 12.50 4.22
CA THR A 162 -3.67 12.14 5.53
C THR A 162 -3.04 10.86 6.05
N THR A 163 -2.87 10.77 7.34
CA THR A 163 -2.49 9.56 8.08
C THR A 163 -3.57 9.12 9.06
N ASP A 164 -4.64 9.89 9.15
CA ASP A 164 -5.79 9.61 10.02
C ASP A 164 -6.88 8.86 9.24
N TYR A 165 -7.15 7.63 9.66
CA TYR A 165 -8.24 6.81 9.10
C TYR A 165 -9.62 7.41 9.37
N MET A 166 -9.79 8.11 10.50
CA MET A 166 -11.07 8.71 10.92
C MET A 166 -11.33 10.09 10.32
N GLU A 167 -10.37 10.65 9.56
CA GLU A 167 -10.56 11.93 8.89
C GLU A 167 -11.72 11.86 7.91
N THR A 168 -12.69 12.76 8.09
CA THR A 168 -13.88 12.86 7.23
C THR A 168 -13.73 13.99 6.21
N GLY A 169 -14.12 13.72 4.97
CA GLY A 169 -14.04 14.70 3.89
C GLY A 169 -12.87 14.48 2.94
N TYR A 170 -12.44 15.55 2.29
CA TYR A 170 -11.30 15.49 1.37
C TYR A 170 -10.05 15.97 2.09
N PRO A 171 -8.99 15.14 2.19
CA PRO A 171 -7.72 15.55 2.78
C PRO A 171 -7.13 16.76 2.05
N GLU A 172 -6.48 17.63 2.81
CA GLU A 172 -5.82 18.80 2.27
C GLU A 172 -4.64 18.40 1.37
N GLN A 173 -4.50 19.08 0.23
CA GLN A 173 -3.32 18.92 -0.61
C GLN A 173 -2.08 19.51 0.09
N LYS A 174 -1.02 18.71 0.20
CA LYS A 174 0.27 19.15 0.73
C LYS A 174 1.32 19.20 -0.38
N SER A 175 2.33 20.01 -0.17
CA SER A 175 3.46 20.08 -1.10
C SER A 175 4.28 18.79 -1.07
N ARG A 176 4.96 18.50 -2.19
CA ARG A 176 5.89 17.36 -2.29
C ARG A 176 6.93 17.38 -1.18
N GLU A 177 7.50 18.55 -0.89
CA GLU A 177 8.51 18.72 0.16
C GLU A 177 7.95 18.45 1.56
N TYR A 178 6.72 18.92 1.85
CA TYR A 178 6.06 18.62 3.13
C TYR A 178 5.91 17.11 3.34
N ILE A 179 5.39 16.42 2.32
CA ILE A 179 5.18 14.98 2.38
C ILE A 179 6.52 14.25 2.48
N PHE A 180 7.53 14.66 1.70
CA PHE A 180 8.88 14.11 1.79
C PHE A 180 9.44 14.16 3.21
N ASN A 181 9.39 15.34 3.85
CA ASN A 181 9.90 15.51 5.21
C ASN A 181 9.12 14.66 6.22
N TYR A 182 7.82 14.52 6.04
CA TYR A 182 6.98 13.64 6.86
C TYR A 182 7.42 12.18 6.70
N LEU A 183 7.57 11.70 5.46
CA LEU A 183 7.95 10.31 5.19
C LEU A 183 9.37 10.00 5.69
N GLU A 184 10.31 10.92 5.50
CA GLU A 184 11.68 10.79 6.05
C GLU A 184 11.64 10.54 7.54
N LYS A 185 10.87 11.36 8.26
CA LYS A 185 10.71 11.20 9.70
C LYS A 185 10.01 9.89 10.06
N GLU A 186 8.89 9.57 9.42
CA GLU A 186 8.11 8.37 9.71
C GLU A 186 8.92 7.10 9.51
N ILE A 187 9.69 7.02 8.42
CA ILE A 187 10.56 5.87 8.15
C ILE A 187 11.63 5.76 9.23
N ASN A 188 12.36 6.84 9.52
CA ASN A 188 13.42 6.80 10.51
C ASN A 188 12.93 6.46 11.93
N ASP A 189 11.76 6.95 12.32
CA ASP A 189 11.15 6.64 13.63
C ASP A 189 10.70 5.18 13.77
N ASN A 190 10.50 4.46 12.66
CA ASN A 190 9.91 3.12 12.68
C ASN A 190 10.84 2.01 12.17
N ILE A 191 11.98 2.34 11.58
CA ILE A 191 12.85 1.37 10.93
C ILE A 191 13.42 0.32 11.91
N GLU A 192 13.67 0.68 13.16
CA GLU A 192 14.23 -0.20 14.18
C GLU A 192 13.26 -1.32 14.61
N PHE A 193 11.96 -1.14 14.40
CA PHE A 193 10.94 -2.16 14.68
C PHE A 193 10.83 -3.22 13.58
N LEU A 194 11.46 -3.01 12.44
CA LEU A 194 11.43 -3.93 11.31
C LEU A 194 12.51 -5.00 11.43
N ASP A 195 12.27 -6.15 10.81
CA ASP A 195 13.30 -7.17 10.68
C ASP A 195 14.51 -6.63 9.93
N ARG A 196 15.69 -6.86 10.47
CA ARG A 196 16.95 -6.47 9.83
C ARG A 196 17.31 -7.41 8.68
N GLU A 197 17.22 -8.70 8.92
CA GLU A 197 17.65 -9.73 7.98
C GLU A 197 16.43 -10.38 7.29
N PRO A 198 16.55 -10.70 5.98
CA PRO A 198 15.53 -11.47 5.30
C PRO A 198 15.50 -12.91 5.81
N SER A 199 14.31 -13.50 5.82
CA SER A 199 14.08 -14.88 6.21
C SER A 199 12.81 -15.42 5.53
N ASP A 200 12.60 -16.75 5.56
CA ASP A 200 11.39 -17.36 5.02
C ASP A 200 10.11 -16.84 5.69
N THR A 201 10.20 -16.42 6.95
CA THR A 201 9.03 -15.94 7.72
C THR A 201 8.66 -14.48 7.42
N ASN A 202 9.59 -13.69 6.86
CA ASN A 202 9.36 -12.30 6.50
C ASN A 202 9.47 -12.06 4.98
N TYR A 203 9.57 -13.12 4.17
CA TYR A 203 9.63 -13.01 2.72
C TYR A 203 8.40 -12.28 2.17
N GLY A 204 8.62 -11.22 1.38
CA GLY A 204 7.57 -10.34 0.88
C GLY A 204 7.04 -9.31 1.89
N ARG A 205 7.57 -9.26 3.11
CA ARG A 205 7.24 -8.23 4.11
C ARG A 205 8.24 -7.07 4.06
N ALA A 206 7.83 -5.91 4.58
CA ALA A 206 8.71 -4.76 4.67
C ALA A 206 9.79 -4.99 5.74
N THR A 207 11.05 -4.95 5.32
CA THR A 207 12.24 -5.06 6.17
C THR A 207 12.95 -3.73 6.28
N GLN A 208 13.99 -3.62 7.13
CA GLN A 208 14.85 -2.44 7.20
C GLN A 208 15.44 -2.10 5.81
N ALA A 209 15.86 -3.10 5.04
CA ALA A 209 16.38 -2.88 3.69
C ALA A 209 15.36 -2.24 2.75
N ALA A 210 14.09 -2.65 2.81
CA ALA A 210 13.02 -2.03 2.03
C ALA A 210 12.81 -0.56 2.42
N ALA A 211 12.86 -0.25 3.71
CA ALA A 211 12.75 1.12 4.22
C ALA A 211 13.94 2.00 3.77
N TYR A 212 15.17 1.49 3.85
CA TYR A 212 16.36 2.19 3.32
C TYR A 212 16.30 2.38 1.81
N CYS A 213 15.76 1.44 1.04
CA CYS A 213 15.54 1.62 -0.40
C CYS A 213 14.60 2.79 -0.70
N ILE A 214 13.52 2.95 0.06
CA ILE A 214 12.60 4.09 -0.10
C ILE A 214 13.34 5.39 0.21
N LEU A 215 14.08 5.46 1.33
CA LEU A 215 14.86 6.63 1.71
C LEU A 215 15.92 6.97 0.64
N ALA A 216 16.68 6.00 0.16
CA ALA A 216 17.69 6.22 -0.89
C ALA A 216 17.07 6.84 -2.14
N LYS A 217 15.94 6.31 -2.60
CA LYS A 217 15.21 6.85 -3.75
C LYS A 217 14.65 8.25 -3.50
N MET A 218 14.14 8.52 -2.31
CA MET A 218 13.66 9.84 -1.93
C MET A 218 14.81 10.86 -1.92
N TYR A 219 15.93 10.55 -1.27
CA TYR A 219 17.10 11.42 -1.19
C TYR A 219 17.73 11.70 -2.56
N LEU A 220 17.80 10.67 -3.43
CA LEU A 220 18.32 10.81 -4.77
C LEU A 220 17.51 11.78 -5.62
N ASN A 221 16.20 11.85 -5.40
CA ASN A 221 15.28 12.71 -6.14
C ASN A 221 15.06 14.11 -5.51
N ALA A 222 15.56 14.35 -4.31
CA ALA A 222 15.28 15.57 -3.54
C ALA A 222 15.68 16.85 -4.28
N GLU A 223 16.84 16.87 -4.92
CA GLU A 223 17.29 18.03 -5.72
C GLU A 223 16.34 18.31 -6.89
N ALA A 224 15.96 17.27 -7.65
CA ALA A 224 15.03 17.42 -8.76
C ALA A 224 13.62 17.84 -8.30
N TRP A 225 13.21 17.46 -7.11
CA TRP A 225 11.87 17.71 -6.61
C TRP A 225 11.67 19.09 -5.97
N PHE A 226 12.66 19.58 -5.22
CA PHE A 226 12.58 20.86 -4.50
C PHE A 226 13.92 21.60 -4.36
N GLY A 227 14.92 21.23 -5.18
CA GLY A 227 16.18 22.00 -5.29
C GLY A 227 17.21 21.76 -4.19
N THR A 228 16.97 20.79 -3.28
CA THR A 228 17.90 20.50 -2.18
C THR A 228 18.59 19.15 -2.43
N PRO A 229 19.92 19.15 -2.73
CA PRO A 229 20.66 17.91 -2.92
C PRO A 229 20.82 17.16 -1.59
N MET A 230 20.56 15.85 -1.60
CA MET A 230 20.68 14.96 -0.45
C MET A 230 21.48 13.69 -0.78
N TYR A 231 22.46 13.80 -1.64
CA TYR A 231 23.24 12.64 -2.16
C TYR A 231 23.99 11.91 -1.05
N ASP A 232 24.54 12.63 -0.04
CA ASP A 232 25.22 12.00 1.10
C ASP A 232 24.26 11.11 1.91
N LYS A 233 22.99 11.53 2.07
CA LYS A 233 21.98 10.73 2.73
C LYS A 233 21.57 9.52 1.88
N ALA A 234 21.51 9.67 0.55
CA ALA A 234 21.24 8.58 -0.36
C ALA A 234 22.36 7.52 -0.31
N GLU A 235 23.63 7.96 -0.35
CA GLU A 235 24.79 7.08 -0.20
C GLU A 235 24.75 6.35 1.15
N LYS A 236 24.46 7.06 2.24
CA LYS A 236 24.34 6.44 3.56
C LYS A 236 23.27 5.35 3.58
N ALA A 237 22.06 5.63 3.08
CA ALA A 237 20.98 4.65 3.04
C ALA A 237 21.36 3.40 2.23
N CYS A 238 22.09 3.55 1.12
CA CYS A 238 22.65 2.42 0.36
C CYS A 238 23.68 1.63 1.17
N LYS A 239 24.56 2.31 1.92
CA LYS A 239 25.53 1.64 2.81
C LYS A 239 24.83 0.90 3.94
N ASP A 240 23.79 1.48 4.53
CA ASP A 240 23.00 0.83 5.57
C ASP A 240 22.38 -0.51 5.08
N ILE A 241 22.00 -0.60 3.79
CA ILE A 241 21.55 -1.87 3.18
C ILE A 241 22.73 -2.85 3.05
N MET A 242 23.89 -2.39 2.55
CA MET A 242 25.08 -3.23 2.39
C MET A 242 25.56 -3.79 3.74
N ASP A 243 25.48 -2.98 4.80
CA ASP A 243 25.90 -3.33 6.15
C ASP A 243 24.98 -4.38 6.83
N ILE A 244 23.81 -4.66 6.27
CA ILE A 244 22.99 -5.82 6.64
C ILE A 244 23.70 -7.12 6.30
N GLY A 245 24.45 -7.15 5.16
CA GLY A 245 25.26 -8.28 4.73
C GLY A 245 24.47 -9.48 4.18
N ALA A 246 23.14 -9.34 4.04
CA ALA A 246 22.28 -10.43 3.56
C ALA A 246 22.00 -10.37 2.05
N TYR A 247 22.31 -9.26 1.41
CA TYR A 247 22.05 -9.02 -0.02
C TYR A 247 23.33 -9.03 -0.83
N SER A 248 23.27 -9.57 -2.03
CA SER A 248 24.41 -9.60 -2.98
C SER A 248 23.88 -9.61 -4.41
N ILE A 249 24.69 -9.09 -5.34
CA ILE A 249 24.39 -9.17 -6.77
C ILE A 249 24.53 -10.62 -7.21
N GLU A 250 23.56 -11.11 -7.98
CA GLU A 250 23.57 -12.45 -8.55
C GLU A 250 24.63 -12.58 -9.65
N ASP A 251 25.23 -13.76 -9.78
CA ASP A 251 26.23 -14.04 -10.80
C ASP A 251 25.66 -13.94 -12.23
N SER A 252 24.37 -14.18 -12.38
CA SER A 252 23.65 -14.05 -13.64
C SER A 252 22.42 -13.18 -13.49
N TYR A 253 22.31 -12.16 -14.33
CA TYR A 253 21.12 -11.29 -14.40
C TYR A 253 19.81 -12.06 -14.56
N SER A 254 19.84 -13.19 -15.32
CA SER A 254 18.65 -14.01 -15.56
C SER A 254 18.10 -14.69 -14.30
N THR A 255 18.92 -14.89 -13.27
CA THR A 255 18.48 -15.55 -12.00
C THR A 255 17.32 -14.82 -11.37
N ASN A 256 17.30 -13.48 -11.44
CA ASN A 256 16.21 -12.68 -10.87
C ASN A 256 14.86 -12.85 -11.58
N PHE A 257 14.87 -13.45 -12.79
CA PHE A 257 13.68 -13.62 -13.65
C PHE A 257 13.33 -15.09 -13.89
N ASP A 258 14.03 -16.01 -13.24
CA ASP A 258 13.71 -17.43 -13.31
C ASP A 258 12.40 -17.74 -12.59
N ILE A 259 11.81 -18.90 -12.90
CA ILE A 259 10.57 -19.38 -12.24
C ILE A 259 10.77 -19.55 -10.72
N LYS A 260 12.00 -19.85 -10.30
CA LYS A 260 12.40 -19.98 -8.90
C LYS A 260 13.33 -18.82 -8.52
N ASN A 261 12.79 -17.62 -8.56
CA ASN A 261 13.54 -16.42 -8.18
C ASN A 261 13.38 -16.03 -6.70
N GLU A 262 12.63 -16.81 -5.94
CA GLU A 262 12.46 -16.62 -4.50
C GLU A 262 13.76 -16.74 -3.71
N ASP A 263 14.74 -17.49 -4.22
CA ASP A 263 16.05 -17.67 -3.60
C ASP A 263 17.06 -16.55 -3.94
N SER A 264 16.70 -15.60 -4.82
CA SER A 264 17.61 -14.53 -5.23
C SER A 264 17.96 -13.61 -4.07
N LYS A 265 19.27 -13.44 -3.84
CA LYS A 265 19.82 -12.54 -2.83
C LYS A 265 19.87 -11.08 -3.27
N GLU A 266 19.57 -10.79 -4.52
CA GLU A 266 19.52 -9.44 -5.06
C GLU A 266 18.17 -8.75 -4.77
N ASN A 267 17.11 -9.54 -4.58
CA ASN A 267 15.76 -9.04 -4.35
C ASN A 267 15.59 -8.55 -2.90
N ILE A 268 15.42 -7.24 -2.70
CA ILE A 268 15.27 -6.62 -1.37
C ILE A 268 13.82 -6.63 -0.90
N PHE A 269 12.89 -6.26 -1.79
CA PHE A 269 11.46 -6.24 -1.51
C PHE A 269 10.68 -6.78 -2.70
N VAL A 270 9.85 -7.77 -2.47
CA VAL A 270 9.13 -8.49 -3.52
C VAL A 270 7.62 -8.44 -3.30
N ILE A 271 6.87 -8.36 -4.37
CA ILE A 271 5.42 -8.51 -4.36
C ILE A 271 5.13 -9.98 -4.69
N LEU A 272 4.50 -10.67 -3.75
CA LEU A 272 4.25 -12.10 -3.87
C LEU A 272 3.10 -12.39 -4.84
N TYR A 273 3.38 -13.29 -5.78
CA TYR A 273 2.36 -13.93 -6.61
C TYR A 273 2.47 -15.44 -6.45
N ASP A 274 1.34 -16.07 -6.25
CA ASP A 274 1.23 -17.53 -6.10
C ASP A 274 0.27 -18.08 -7.13
N ARG A 275 0.59 -19.28 -7.66
CA ARG A 275 -0.21 -19.90 -8.71
C ARG A 275 -1.65 -20.22 -8.28
N VAL A 276 -1.86 -20.46 -6.98
CA VAL A 276 -3.14 -20.94 -6.44
C VAL A 276 -3.94 -19.81 -5.82
N TYR A 277 -3.28 -18.96 -5.02
CA TYR A 277 -3.95 -17.99 -4.15
C TYR A 277 -3.90 -16.55 -4.67
N THR A 278 -2.90 -16.21 -5.47
CA THR A 278 -2.65 -14.84 -5.89
C THR A 278 -2.14 -14.79 -7.34
N SER A 279 -2.88 -15.42 -8.26
CA SER A 279 -2.52 -15.41 -9.67
C SER A 279 -2.41 -13.98 -10.19
N GLY A 280 -1.20 -13.55 -10.57
CA GLY A 280 -0.98 -12.29 -11.25
C GLY A 280 -1.65 -12.26 -12.62
N ASP A 281 -1.76 -11.08 -13.22
CA ASP A 281 -2.19 -10.90 -14.61
C ASP A 281 -1.15 -11.55 -15.56
N SER A 282 -1.21 -12.86 -15.65
CA SER A 282 -0.33 -13.66 -16.49
C SER A 282 -0.53 -13.41 -18.00
N CYS A 283 -1.55 -12.64 -18.37
CA CYS A 283 -1.92 -12.40 -19.76
C CYS A 283 -0.85 -11.66 -20.56
N LEU A 284 -0.09 -10.76 -19.95
CA LEU A 284 0.99 -10.02 -20.63
C LEU A 284 2.20 -10.90 -20.98
N LEU A 285 2.45 -11.94 -20.21
CA LEU A 285 3.60 -12.84 -20.42
C LEU A 285 3.30 -14.01 -21.35
N TYR A 286 2.01 -14.42 -21.45
CA TYR A 286 1.61 -15.59 -22.25
C TYR A 286 1.06 -15.26 -23.63
N THR A 287 0.79 -13.99 -23.96
CA THR A 287 0.21 -13.60 -25.25
C THR A 287 1.23 -13.20 -26.31
N SER A 288 2.50 -13.05 -25.96
CA SER A 288 3.56 -12.92 -26.95
C SER A 288 4.07 -14.33 -27.29
N PRO A 289 3.81 -14.85 -28.50
CA PRO A 289 4.42 -16.11 -28.91
C PRO A 289 5.93 -15.95 -28.86
N SER A 290 6.59 -16.74 -28.02
CA SER A 290 8.04 -16.84 -28.03
C SER A 290 8.48 -17.29 -29.41
N PRO A 291 9.62 -16.83 -29.96
CA PRO A 291 10.19 -17.38 -31.18
C PRO A 291 10.42 -18.90 -31.13
N ARG A 292 10.31 -19.51 -29.94
CA ARG A 292 10.37 -20.97 -29.75
C ARG A 292 9.02 -21.67 -29.96
N ASP A 293 7.89 -20.95 -29.88
CA ASP A 293 6.56 -21.52 -30.02
C ASP A 293 6.10 -21.63 -31.49
N THR A 294 6.91 -21.15 -32.42
CA THR A 294 6.66 -21.17 -33.87
C THR A 294 7.43 -22.27 -34.60
N ARG A 295 7.86 -23.35 -33.91
CA ARG A 295 8.48 -24.51 -34.55
C ARG A 295 7.66 -25.77 -34.37
#